data_4d120484c902a80eb93ee730fd780fa1
#
_entry.id   4d120484c902a80eb93ee730fd780fa1
#
_cell.length_a   1.000
_cell.length_b   1.000
_cell.length_c   1.000
_cell.angle_alpha   90.00
_cell.angle_beta   90.00
_cell.angle_gamma   90.00
#
_symmetry.space_group_name_H-M   'P 1'
#
loop_
_entity.id
_entity.type
_entity.pdbx_description
1 polymer ?
#
loop_
_entity_poly.entity_id
_entity_poly.type
_entity_poly.pdbx_seq_one_letter_code
_entity_poly.pdbx_strand_id
1 'polypeptide(L)'
;LTVDENVNKADKLLFMPDLFSYMLTGNKVCEMSIASTSQMLNPSTKTWDKDVLSTFEINEDLFPQLVESATINGEYNGVKVISVAGHDTQCAVAAMSVTDSDAAFLSCGTWSLIGCELDEPMLTLESNQKELSNEMGANGKVNYLKNISGLWLIQETRRDLAKQGQKYSYNDLEMMARDAKPFKCFVDPDAPMLSAHGDLPNKIRKYCEKTGQEIPETV
;
A
#
# COMPACT_ATOMS: atom_id res chain seq x y z
N LEU A 1 3.51 18.39 18.13
CA LEU A 1 3.33 16.94 18.33
C LEU A 1 3.55 16.66 19.81
N THR A 2 2.49 16.26 20.54
CA THR A 2 2.61 15.69 21.88
C THR A 2 3.28 14.32 21.73
N VAL A 3 4.57 14.26 21.94
CA VAL A 3 5.31 13.00 21.97
C VAL A 3 4.95 12.32 23.29
N ASP A 4 4.42 11.09 23.22
CA ASP A 4 4.21 10.27 24.40
C ASP A 4 5.56 10.13 25.12
N GLU A 5 5.59 10.35 26.44
CA GLU A 5 6.83 10.21 27.25
C GLU A 5 7.50 8.84 27.08
N ASN A 6 6.74 7.81 26.71
CA ASN A 6 7.29 6.48 26.43
C ASN A 6 8.15 6.43 25.17
N VAL A 7 7.89 7.27 24.16
CA VAL A 7 8.70 7.33 22.93
C VAL A 7 10.12 7.79 23.27
N ASN A 8 10.28 8.70 24.24
CA ASN A 8 11.60 9.18 24.69
C ASN A 8 12.41 8.10 25.43
N LYS A 9 11.77 7.00 25.84
CA LYS A 9 12.40 5.84 26.51
C LYS A 9 12.59 4.66 25.57
N ALA A 10 12.12 4.76 24.31
CA ALA A 10 12.23 3.69 23.35
C ALA A 10 13.70 3.51 22.93
N ASP A 11 14.13 2.25 22.84
CA ASP A 11 15.46 1.90 22.36
C ASP A 11 15.48 1.76 20.84
N LYS A 12 14.49 1.09 20.26
CA LYS A 12 14.37 0.91 18.80
C LYS A 12 12.92 0.92 18.35
N LEU A 13 12.70 1.43 17.15
CA LEU A 13 11.45 1.31 16.40
C LEU A 13 11.52 0.05 15.53
N LEU A 14 10.54 -0.82 15.64
CA LEU A 14 10.40 -2.01 14.79
C LEU A 14 9.01 -2.00 14.14
N PHE A 15 8.97 -2.22 12.84
CA PHE A 15 7.71 -2.48 12.17
C PHE A 15 7.19 -3.86 12.56
N MET A 16 5.88 -4.09 12.40
CA MET A 16 5.27 -5.34 12.87
C MET A 16 5.95 -6.61 12.33
N PRO A 17 6.31 -6.75 11.06
CA PRO A 17 7.05 -7.92 10.57
C PRO A 17 8.40 -8.10 11.26
N ASP A 18 9.14 -6.99 11.45
CA ASP A 18 10.45 -6.99 12.09
C ASP A 18 10.35 -7.30 13.60
N LEU A 19 9.26 -6.84 14.25
CA LEU A 19 8.99 -7.16 15.65
C LEU A 19 8.82 -8.67 15.86
N PHE A 20 8.09 -9.37 14.98
CA PHE A 20 7.97 -10.82 15.06
C PHE A 20 9.33 -11.51 14.86
N SER A 21 10.13 -11.04 13.92
CA SER A 21 11.49 -11.52 13.70
C SER A 21 12.37 -11.32 14.95
N TYR A 22 12.30 -10.15 15.57
CA TYR A 22 12.99 -9.84 16.82
C TYR A 22 12.54 -10.75 17.97
N MET A 23 11.24 -11.00 18.13
CA MET A 23 10.72 -11.88 19.18
C MET A 23 11.25 -13.31 19.08
N LEU A 24 11.59 -13.74 17.87
CA LEU A 24 12.16 -15.08 17.63
C LEU A 24 13.68 -15.10 17.78
N THR A 25 14.39 -14.05 17.38
CA THR A 25 15.84 -14.07 17.23
C THR A 25 16.60 -13.17 18.22
N GLY A 26 15.94 -12.17 18.80
CA GLY A 26 16.56 -11.12 19.59
C GLY A 26 17.30 -10.05 18.76
N ASN A 27 17.35 -10.17 17.43
CA ASN A 27 18.05 -9.24 16.55
C ASN A 27 17.12 -8.10 16.09
N LYS A 28 17.55 -6.85 16.29
CA LYS A 28 16.82 -5.64 15.93
C LYS A 28 17.26 -5.15 14.56
N VAL A 29 16.58 -5.56 13.53
CA VAL A 29 16.78 -5.12 12.14
C VAL A 29 15.47 -4.63 11.55
N CYS A 30 15.54 -3.89 10.46
CA CYS A 30 14.38 -3.45 9.70
C CYS A 30 14.54 -3.85 8.24
N GLU A 31 13.57 -4.57 7.70
CA GLU A 31 13.60 -4.96 6.31
C GLU A 31 13.19 -3.79 5.40
N MET A 32 13.88 -3.66 4.26
CA MET A 32 13.87 -2.46 3.44
C MET A 32 12.51 -2.13 2.83
N SER A 33 11.73 -3.14 2.44
CA SER A 33 10.43 -2.90 1.81
C SER A 33 9.43 -2.27 2.77
N ILE A 34 9.37 -2.78 4.01
CA ILE A 34 8.50 -2.19 5.03
C ILE A 34 9.06 -0.85 5.52
N ALA A 35 10.39 -0.70 5.60
CA ALA A 35 11.02 0.58 5.95
C ALA A 35 10.63 1.69 4.96
N SER A 36 10.54 1.38 3.67
CA SER A 36 10.20 2.36 2.64
C SER A 36 8.80 2.95 2.77
N THR A 37 7.87 2.23 3.39
CA THR A 37 6.50 2.71 3.63
C THR A 37 6.44 3.84 4.68
N SER A 38 7.49 4.02 5.46
CA SER A 38 7.58 5.06 6.49
C SER A 38 7.78 6.47 5.97
N GLN A 39 8.18 6.64 4.71
CA GLN A 39 8.67 7.89 4.12
C GLN A 39 9.95 8.44 4.78
N MET A 40 10.60 7.67 5.63
CA MET A 40 11.86 8.02 6.30
C MET A 40 13.07 7.33 5.68
N LEU A 41 12.86 6.47 4.69
CA LEU A 41 13.92 5.84 3.90
C LEU A 41 14.15 6.64 2.62
N ASN A 42 15.41 7.01 2.36
CA ASN A 42 15.80 7.61 1.09
C ASN A 42 15.96 6.51 0.04
N PRO A 43 15.10 6.47 -0.99
CA PRO A 43 15.11 5.37 -1.96
C PRO A 43 16.35 5.36 -2.86
N SER A 44 17.02 6.51 -3.04
CA SER A 44 18.25 6.61 -3.86
C SER A 44 19.48 6.07 -3.13
N THR A 45 19.61 6.38 -1.84
CA THR A 45 20.74 5.93 -1.03
C THR A 45 20.48 4.60 -0.33
N LYS A 46 19.22 4.18 -0.28
CA LYS A 46 18.75 2.99 0.45
C LYS A 46 19.14 3.03 1.93
N THR A 47 19.10 4.20 2.53
CA THR A 47 19.40 4.45 3.94
C THR A 47 18.30 5.27 4.59
N TRP A 48 18.26 5.31 5.92
CA TRP A 48 17.42 6.26 6.63
C TRP A 48 17.79 7.69 6.23
N ASP A 49 16.78 8.50 5.91
CA ASP A 49 16.95 9.87 5.42
C ASP A 49 17.20 10.82 6.60
N LYS A 50 18.48 11.21 6.77
CA LYS A 50 18.89 12.07 7.88
C LYS A 50 18.30 13.47 7.80
N ASP A 51 18.05 13.97 6.60
CA ASP A 51 17.46 15.31 6.42
C ASP A 51 16.00 15.30 6.85
N VAL A 52 15.26 14.26 6.50
CA VAL A 52 13.88 14.04 6.96
C VAL A 52 13.85 13.90 8.48
N LEU A 53 14.67 13.00 9.04
CA LEU A 53 14.71 12.76 10.48
C LEU A 53 15.04 14.01 11.26
N SER A 54 16.05 14.78 10.83
CA SER A 54 16.46 16.02 11.49
C SER A 54 15.40 17.12 11.37
N THR A 55 14.73 17.23 10.21
CA THR A 55 13.67 18.23 9.98
C THR A 55 12.48 18.04 10.94
N PHE A 56 12.15 16.79 11.24
CA PHE A 56 11.06 16.45 12.15
C PHE A 56 11.53 16.20 13.60
N GLU A 57 12.79 16.47 13.92
CA GLU A 57 13.38 16.25 15.25
C GLU A 57 13.23 14.80 15.76
N ILE A 58 13.33 13.83 14.84
CA ILE A 58 13.22 12.40 15.15
C ILE A 58 14.61 11.86 15.45
N ASN A 59 14.76 11.20 16.60
CA ASN A 59 16.04 10.60 16.99
C ASN A 59 16.42 9.45 16.04
N GLU A 60 17.54 9.59 15.32
CA GLU A 60 18.01 8.57 14.37
C GLU A 60 18.42 7.26 15.05
N ASP A 61 18.79 7.30 16.33
CA ASP A 61 19.14 6.10 17.10
C ASP A 61 17.98 5.15 17.29
N LEU A 62 16.74 5.60 17.08
CA LEU A 62 15.55 4.73 17.12
C LEU A 62 15.50 3.76 15.95
N PHE A 63 16.13 4.08 14.83
CA PHE A 63 16.05 3.30 13.62
C PHE A 63 17.10 2.19 13.62
N PRO A 64 16.68 0.91 13.44
CA PRO A 64 17.61 -0.20 13.39
C PRO A 64 18.36 -0.25 12.05
N GLN A 65 19.33 -1.14 11.97
CA GLN A 65 20.03 -1.43 10.73
C GLN A 65 19.02 -1.94 9.69
N LEU A 66 19.10 -1.38 8.46
CA LEU A 66 18.34 -1.85 7.31
C LEU A 66 18.94 -3.16 6.78
N VAL A 67 18.07 -4.08 6.39
CA VAL A 67 18.45 -5.34 5.76
C VAL A 67 17.61 -5.58 4.51
N GLU A 68 18.18 -6.26 3.54
CA GLU A 68 17.50 -6.73 2.34
C GLU A 68 16.56 -7.91 2.66
N SER A 69 15.52 -8.09 1.83
CA SER A 69 14.76 -9.33 1.81
C SER A 69 15.70 -10.53 1.59
N ALA A 70 15.32 -11.70 2.11
CA ALA A 70 16.13 -12.93 2.14
C ALA A 70 17.35 -12.89 3.07
N THR A 71 17.55 -11.87 3.89
CA THR A 71 18.59 -11.83 4.92
C THR A 71 18.25 -12.78 6.06
N ILE A 72 19.24 -13.56 6.50
CA ILE A 72 19.10 -14.43 7.68
C ILE A 72 19.26 -13.56 8.93
N ASN A 73 18.18 -13.38 9.67
CA ASN A 73 18.14 -12.56 10.89
C ASN A 73 18.56 -13.32 12.15
N GLY A 74 18.72 -14.60 12.09
CA GLY A 74 19.09 -15.45 13.21
C GLY A 74 18.45 -16.82 13.11
N GLU A 75 18.33 -17.48 14.26
CA GLU A 75 17.82 -18.84 14.37
C GLU A 75 16.89 -18.98 15.56
N TYR A 76 15.82 -19.74 15.40
CA TYR A 76 14.89 -20.09 16.47
C TYR A 76 14.70 -21.62 16.50
N ASN A 77 15.08 -22.26 17.60
CA ASN A 77 15.00 -23.72 17.78
C ASN A 77 15.64 -24.52 16.65
N GLY A 78 16.80 -24.11 16.15
CA GLY A 78 17.50 -24.78 15.06
C GLY A 78 16.97 -24.46 13.66
N VAL A 79 16.00 -23.55 13.54
CA VAL A 79 15.42 -23.11 12.27
C VAL A 79 15.83 -21.67 11.97
N LYS A 80 16.38 -21.43 10.77
CA LYS A 80 16.75 -20.08 10.33
C LYS A 80 15.52 -19.19 10.21
N VAL A 81 15.61 -17.97 10.75
CA VAL A 81 14.64 -16.92 10.57
C VAL A 81 15.14 -15.97 9.50
N ILE A 82 14.37 -15.81 8.44
CA ILE A 82 14.77 -15.08 7.23
C ILE A 82 13.80 -13.92 7.04
N SER A 83 14.32 -12.71 6.80
CA SER A 83 13.50 -11.56 6.38
C SER A 83 12.83 -11.83 5.03
N VAL A 84 11.54 -11.64 4.96
CA VAL A 84 10.81 -11.54 3.70
C VAL A 84 10.53 -10.07 3.41
N ALA A 85 10.04 -9.72 2.22
CA ALA A 85 9.54 -8.39 1.98
C ALA A 85 8.41 -8.08 2.98
N GLY A 86 8.70 -7.24 3.97
CA GLY A 86 7.82 -7.03 5.13
C GLY A 86 6.52 -6.31 4.78
N HIS A 87 6.51 -5.56 3.68
CA HIS A 87 5.29 -5.06 3.06
C HIS A 87 4.68 -6.15 2.17
N ASP A 88 3.49 -6.64 2.51
CA ASP A 88 2.85 -7.80 1.87
C ASP A 88 2.63 -7.64 0.36
N THR A 89 2.33 -6.44 -0.11
CA THR A 89 2.24 -6.13 -1.55
C THR A 89 3.56 -6.42 -2.26
N GLN A 90 4.70 -6.16 -1.63
CA GLN A 90 6.01 -6.42 -2.22
C GLN A 90 6.27 -7.93 -2.37
N CYS A 91 5.78 -8.74 -1.44
CA CYS A 91 5.77 -10.19 -1.60
C CYS A 91 4.89 -10.63 -2.78
N ALA A 92 3.71 -10.01 -2.93
CA ALA A 92 2.80 -10.32 -4.04
C ALA A 92 3.43 -9.94 -5.39
N VAL A 93 4.08 -8.77 -5.49
CA VAL A 93 4.80 -8.34 -6.71
C VAL A 93 5.95 -9.30 -7.02
N ALA A 94 6.76 -9.65 -6.02
CA ALA A 94 7.87 -10.59 -6.20
C ALA A 94 7.42 -12.00 -6.63
N ALA A 95 6.19 -12.39 -6.31
CA ALA A 95 5.62 -13.69 -6.69
C ALA A 95 5.03 -13.70 -8.10
N MET A 96 4.92 -12.56 -8.76
CA MET A 96 4.42 -12.51 -10.14
C MET A 96 5.41 -13.15 -11.10
N SER A 97 4.91 -14.08 -11.92
CA SER A 97 5.72 -14.75 -12.95
C SER A 97 5.87 -13.88 -14.20
N VAL A 98 6.33 -12.64 -14.04
CA VAL A 98 6.54 -11.69 -15.12
C VAL A 98 8.03 -11.60 -15.40
N THR A 99 8.40 -11.77 -16.66
CA THR A 99 9.79 -11.68 -17.15
C THR A 99 10.02 -10.46 -18.04
N ASP A 100 8.95 -9.73 -18.34
CA ASP A 100 8.99 -8.56 -19.20
C ASP A 100 9.24 -7.31 -18.35
N SER A 101 10.27 -6.53 -18.70
CA SER A 101 10.62 -5.27 -18.05
C SER A 101 9.54 -4.18 -18.20
N ASP A 102 8.68 -4.31 -19.22
CA ASP A 102 7.63 -3.35 -19.52
C ASP A 102 6.29 -3.70 -18.87
N ALA A 103 6.29 -4.70 -17.99
CA ALA A 103 5.09 -5.15 -17.32
C ALA A 103 4.63 -4.17 -16.23
N ALA A 104 3.33 -3.92 -16.19
CA ALA A 104 2.68 -3.27 -15.08
C ALA A 104 1.96 -4.30 -14.21
N PHE A 105 1.91 -4.05 -12.91
CA PHE A 105 1.13 -4.85 -11.97
C PHE A 105 -0.07 -4.08 -11.44
N LEU A 106 -1.10 -4.83 -11.03
CA LEU A 106 -2.24 -4.31 -10.27
C LEU A 106 -2.51 -5.24 -9.09
N SER A 107 -2.19 -4.80 -7.89
CA SER A 107 -2.59 -5.48 -6.66
C SER A 107 -3.98 -5.01 -6.27
N CYS A 108 -4.98 -5.90 -6.38
CA CYS A 108 -6.38 -5.58 -6.12
C CYS A 108 -6.79 -6.02 -4.71
N GLY A 109 -6.79 -5.11 -3.76
CA GLY A 109 -7.31 -5.29 -2.41
C GLY A 109 -8.35 -4.23 -2.06
N THR A 110 -8.61 -4.02 -0.79
CA THR A 110 -9.41 -2.88 -0.29
C THR A 110 -8.84 -1.57 -0.82
N TRP A 111 -7.52 -1.38 -0.71
CA TRP A 111 -6.71 -0.50 -1.54
C TRP A 111 -6.24 -1.27 -2.76
N SER A 112 -6.05 -0.60 -3.87
CA SER A 112 -5.39 -1.17 -5.03
C SER A 112 -4.11 -0.39 -5.33
N LEU A 113 -3.07 -1.11 -5.71
CA LEU A 113 -1.78 -0.54 -6.07
C LEU A 113 -1.50 -0.87 -7.53
N ILE A 114 -1.37 0.16 -8.34
CA ILE A 114 -0.98 0.02 -9.75
C ILE A 114 0.43 0.55 -9.95
N GLY A 115 1.30 -0.21 -10.60
CA GLY A 115 2.69 0.20 -10.76
C GLY A 115 3.50 -0.70 -11.67
N CYS A 116 4.81 -0.46 -11.68
CA CYS A 116 5.81 -1.28 -12.35
C CYS A 116 7.07 -1.38 -11.49
N GLU A 117 7.90 -2.38 -11.76
CA GLU A 117 9.22 -2.50 -11.15
C GLU A 117 10.26 -1.70 -11.95
N LEU A 118 11.10 -0.97 -11.23
CA LEU A 118 12.23 -0.21 -11.77
C LEU A 118 13.54 -0.65 -11.11
N ASP A 119 14.66 -0.44 -11.77
CA ASP A 119 15.98 -0.62 -11.17
C ASP A 119 16.36 0.53 -10.24
N GLU A 120 15.90 1.73 -10.55
CA GLU A 120 16.20 2.97 -9.83
C GLU A 120 14.92 3.76 -9.53
N PRO A 121 14.88 4.54 -8.43
CA PRO A 121 13.71 5.32 -8.09
C PRO A 121 13.45 6.46 -9.09
N MET A 122 12.19 6.72 -9.38
CA MET A 122 11.77 7.84 -10.23
C MET A 122 11.32 9.02 -9.36
N LEU A 123 12.22 9.96 -9.14
CA LEU A 123 12.03 11.13 -8.28
C LEU A 123 11.83 12.40 -9.12
N THR A 124 10.69 12.48 -9.80
CA THR A 124 10.36 13.65 -10.65
C THR A 124 9.26 14.49 -10.02
N LEU A 125 9.20 15.78 -10.39
CA LEU A 125 8.11 16.65 -9.96
C LEU A 125 6.75 16.13 -10.48
N GLU A 126 6.73 15.56 -11.68
CA GLU A 126 5.53 14.98 -12.26
C GLU A 126 5.04 13.76 -11.47
N SER A 127 5.96 12.89 -11.02
CA SER A 127 5.62 11.76 -10.13
C SER A 127 4.95 12.23 -8.84
N ASN A 128 5.50 13.27 -8.23
CA ASN A 128 4.93 13.85 -7.02
C ASN A 128 3.55 14.46 -7.26
N GLN A 129 3.37 15.20 -8.37
CA GLN A 129 2.07 15.79 -8.72
C GLN A 129 0.99 14.75 -9.00
N LYS A 130 1.38 13.56 -9.46
CA LYS A 130 0.48 12.43 -9.72
C LYS A 130 0.37 11.46 -8.55
N GLU A 131 0.99 11.80 -7.41
CA GLU A 131 0.98 10.98 -6.20
C GLU A 131 1.54 9.57 -6.43
N LEU A 132 2.57 9.45 -7.27
CA LEU A 132 3.31 8.22 -7.49
C LEU A 132 4.42 8.11 -6.46
N SER A 133 4.54 6.95 -5.84
CA SER A 133 5.54 6.65 -4.81
C SER A 133 6.58 5.65 -5.31
N ASN A 134 7.71 5.62 -4.63
CA ASN A 134 8.77 4.65 -4.82
C ASN A 134 8.87 3.80 -3.56
N GLU A 135 8.47 2.55 -3.64
CA GLU A 135 8.59 1.60 -2.53
C GLU A 135 9.67 0.58 -2.85
N MET A 136 10.47 0.24 -1.83
CA MET A 136 11.50 -0.79 -2.04
C MET A 136 10.84 -2.15 -2.24
N GLY A 137 11.14 -2.77 -3.35
CA GLY A 137 10.71 -4.13 -3.69
C GLY A 137 11.70 -5.20 -3.22
N ALA A 138 11.42 -6.44 -3.54
CA ALA A 138 12.36 -7.53 -3.35
C ALA A 138 13.56 -7.38 -4.30
N ASN A 139 14.70 -8.03 -3.94
CA ASN A 139 15.90 -8.07 -4.77
C ASN A 139 16.48 -6.69 -5.16
N GLY A 140 16.31 -5.70 -4.29
CA GLY A 140 16.83 -4.35 -4.51
C GLY A 140 16.10 -3.54 -5.57
N LYS A 141 14.99 -4.04 -6.11
CA LYS A 141 14.12 -3.32 -7.05
C LYS A 141 13.34 -2.21 -6.36
N VAL A 142 12.82 -1.30 -7.16
CA VAL A 142 11.91 -0.23 -6.73
C VAL A 142 10.57 -0.43 -7.40
N ASN A 143 9.51 -0.53 -6.61
CA ASN A 143 8.15 -0.54 -7.10
C ASN A 143 7.65 0.91 -7.19
N TYR A 144 7.60 1.41 -8.41
CA TYR A 144 7.05 2.72 -8.73
C TYR A 144 5.55 2.58 -8.95
N LEU A 145 4.75 3.09 -8.01
CA LEU A 145 3.34 2.77 -7.93
C LEU A 145 2.47 3.94 -7.46
N LYS A 146 1.18 3.82 -7.70
CA LYS A 146 0.14 4.66 -7.10
C LYS A 146 -0.81 3.80 -6.28
N ASN A 147 -1.10 4.26 -5.07
CA ASN A 147 -2.20 3.76 -4.26
C ASN A 147 -3.51 4.40 -4.75
N ILE A 148 -4.50 3.58 -5.00
CA ILE A 148 -5.85 4.01 -5.39
C ILE A 148 -6.89 3.34 -4.49
N SER A 149 -8.03 3.99 -4.29
CA SER A 149 -9.18 3.37 -3.63
C SER A 149 -9.66 2.20 -4.49
N GLY A 150 -9.42 0.97 -4.04
CA GLY A 150 -9.71 -0.24 -4.80
C GLY A 150 -11.10 -0.81 -4.53
N LEU A 151 -11.14 -2.07 -4.10
CA LEU A 151 -12.39 -2.78 -3.80
C LEU A 151 -13.19 -2.19 -2.64
N TRP A 152 -12.63 -1.20 -1.93
CA TRP A 152 -13.35 -0.44 -0.90
C TRP A 152 -14.68 0.13 -1.44
N LEU A 153 -14.69 0.64 -2.68
CA LEU A 153 -15.91 1.16 -3.31
C LEU A 153 -17.00 0.08 -3.42
N ILE A 154 -16.63 -1.14 -3.77
CA ILE A 154 -17.57 -2.27 -3.84
C ILE A 154 -18.02 -2.70 -2.44
N GLN A 155 -17.08 -2.73 -1.49
CA GLN A 155 -17.38 -3.10 -0.09
C GLN A 155 -18.35 -2.10 0.55
N GLU A 156 -18.14 -0.81 0.33
CA GLU A 156 -19.00 0.25 0.88
C GLU A 156 -20.36 0.27 0.18
N THR A 157 -20.41 0.13 -1.15
CA THR A 157 -21.67 -0.04 -1.90
C THR A 157 -22.48 -1.21 -1.33
N ARG A 158 -21.87 -2.37 -1.16
CA ARG A 158 -22.51 -3.55 -0.57
C ARG A 158 -23.05 -3.29 0.84
N ARG A 159 -22.28 -2.55 1.67
CA ARG A 159 -22.69 -2.17 3.03
C ARG A 159 -23.91 -1.25 3.02
N ASP A 160 -23.93 -0.29 2.13
CA ASP A 160 -25.03 0.67 2.04
C ASP A 160 -26.32 0.02 1.50
N LEU A 161 -26.21 -0.88 0.52
CA LEU A 161 -27.33 -1.66 0.04
C LEU A 161 -27.90 -2.59 1.13
N ALA A 162 -27.04 -3.20 1.93
CA ALA A 162 -27.46 -4.02 3.06
C ALA A 162 -28.26 -3.25 4.10
N LYS A 163 -27.92 -1.97 4.36
CA LYS A 163 -28.72 -1.06 5.23
C LYS A 163 -30.12 -0.79 4.67
N GLN A 164 -30.26 -0.86 3.34
CA GLN A 164 -31.55 -0.71 2.63
C GLN A 164 -32.32 -2.04 2.50
N GLY A 165 -31.83 -3.11 3.12
CA GLY A 165 -32.43 -4.43 3.08
C GLY A 165 -32.00 -5.29 1.88
N GLN A 166 -31.16 -4.78 1.01
CA GLN A 166 -30.64 -5.48 -0.16
C GLN A 166 -29.30 -6.16 0.19
N LYS A 167 -29.33 -7.47 0.36
CA LYS A 167 -28.15 -8.25 0.77
C LYS A 167 -27.58 -9.01 -0.42
N TYR A 168 -26.40 -8.61 -0.87
CA TYR A 168 -25.65 -9.27 -1.93
C TYR A 168 -24.37 -9.91 -1.38
N SER A 169 -24.06 -11.10 -1.84
CA SER A 169 -22.73 -11.67 -1.70
C SER A 169 -21.76 -11.01 -2.69
N TYR A 170 -20.45 -11.21 -2.53
CA TYR A 170 -19.49 -10.74 -3.55
C TYR A 170 -19.67 -11.45 -4.88
N ASN A 171 -20.07 -12.72 -4.87
CA ASN A 171 -20.37 -13.47 -6.08
C ASN A 171 -21.58 -12.88 -6.83
N ASP A 172 -22.63 -12.44 -6.10
CA ASP A 172 -23.78 -11.79 -6.74
C ASP A 172 -23.36 -10.50 -7.44
N LEU A 173 -22.54 -9.66 -6.77
CA LEU A 173 -22.04 -8.42 -7.34
C LEU A 173 -21.12 -8.68 -8.54
N GLU A 174 -20.31 -9.73 -8.51
CA GLU A 174 -19.47 -10.12 -9.64
C GLU A 174 -20.33 -10.56 -10.84
N MET A 175 -21.35 -11.37 -10.61
CA MET A 175 -22.28 -11.78 -11.67
C MET A 175 -23.01 -10.58 -12.29
N MET A 176 -23.51 -9.67 -11.45
CA MET A 176 -24.15 -8.43 -11.93
C MET A 176 -23.17 -7.57 -12.76
N ALA A 177 -21.92 -7.46 -12.32
CA ALA A 177 -20.91 -6.72 -13.06
C ALA A 177 -20.57 -7.37 -14.43
N ARG A 178 -20.56 -8.69 -14.51
CA ARG A 178 -20.35 -9.43 -15.78
C ARG A 178 -21.48 -9.22 -16.77
N ASP A 179 -22.71 -9.11 -16.28
CA ASP A 179 -23.91 -8.90 -17.10
C ASP A 179 -24.10 -7.43 -17.51
N ALA A 180 -23.45 -6.50 -16.81
CA ALA A 180 -23.53 -5.08 -17.09
C ALA A 180 -22.77 -4.72 -18.39
N LYS A 181 -23.30 -3.73 -19.12
CA LYS A 181 -22.59 -3.18 -20.28
C LYS A 181 -21.30 -2.49 -19.81
N PRO A 182 -20.12 -2.94 -20.27
CA PRO A 182 -18.86 -2.34 -19.84
C PRO A 182 -18.68 -0.90 -20.31
N PHE A 183 -17.90 -0.15 -19.58
CA PHE A 183 -17.43 1.21 -19.93
C PHE A 183 -18.52 2.26 -20.17
N LYS A 184 -19.68 2.14 -19.51
CA LYS A 184 -20.74 3.15 -19.58
C LYS A 184 -20.37 4.46 -18.85
N CYS A 185 -19.69 4.33 -17.71
CA CYS A 185 -19.14 5.46 -16.98
C CYS A 185 -17.84 5.06 -16.28
N PHE A 186 -17.08 6.07 -15.95
CA PHE A 186 -15.82 5.91 -15.21
C PHE A 186 -15.87 6.81 -13.98
N VAL A 187 -15.46 6.28 -12.85
CA VAL A 187 -15.28 7.07 -11.62
C VAL A 187 -13.81 7.17 -11.29
N ASP A 188 -13.40 8.34 -10.85
CA ASP A 188 -12.11 8.49 -10.20
C ASP A 188 -12.24 7.95 -8.77
N PRO A 189 -11.61 6.83 -8.43
CA PRO A 189 -11.75 6.21 -7.11
C PRO A 189 -11.26 7.11 -5.97
N ASP A 190 -10.35 8.05 -6.27
CA ASP A 190 -9.76 8.96 -5.29
C ASP A 190 -10.48 10.32 -5.23
N ALA A 191 -11.58 10.48 -5.97
CA ALA A 191 -12.38 11.70 -5.90
C ALA A 191 -12.87 11.96 -4.45
N PRO A 192 -12.66 13.17 -3.90
CA PRO A 192 -12.99 13.48 -2.49
C PRO A 192 -14.41 13.14 -2.08
N MET A 193 -15.36 13.23 -3.00
CA MET A 193 -16.75 12.88 -2.73
C MET A 193 -17.00 11.39 -2.54
N LEU A 194 -16.09 10.52 -3.02
CA LEU A 194 -16.19 9.06 -2.91
C LEU A 194 -15.43 8.51 -1.69
N SER A 195 -14.54 9.29 -1.07
CA SER A 195 -13.69 8.84 0.05
C SER A 195 -14.41 8.69 1.39
N ALA A 196 -15.57 9.34 1.58
CA ALA A 196 -16.32 9.28 2.84
C ALA A 196 -17.28 8.09 2.86
N HIS A 197 -17.44 7.46 4.03
CA HIS A 197 -18.43 6.40 4.25
C HIS A 197 -19.88 6.87 4.00
N GLY A 198 -20.72 5.93 3.63
CA GLY A 198 -22.17 6.08 3.51
C GLY A 198 -22.63 6.69 2.20
N ASP A 199 -23.77 6.18 1.73
CA ASP A 199 -24.49 6.63 0.54
C ASP A 199 -23.69 6.57 -0.76
N LEU A 200 -22.75 5.60 -0.85
CA LEU A 200 -21.83 5.51 -1.96
C LEU A 200 -22.52 5.33 -3.33
N PRO A 201 -23.59 4.53 -3.48
CA PRO A 201 -24.32 4.46 -4.75
C PRO A 201 -24.81 5.83 -5.26
N ASN A 202 -25.37 6.65 -4.39
CA ASN A 202 -25.81 7.99 -4.76
C ASN A 202 -24.64 8.95 -5.02
N LYS A 203 -23.54 8.82 -4.31
CA LYS A 203 -22.32 9.58 -4.60
C LYS A 203 -21.76 9.27 -5.99
N ILE A 204 -21.75 7.99 -6.40
CA ILE A 204 -21.35 7.58 -7.75
C ILE A 204 -22.28 8.21 -8.80
N ARG A 205 -23.60 8.17 -8.59
CA ARG A 205 -24.57 8.83 -9.50
C ARG A 205 -24.31 10.33 -9.62
N LYS A 206 -24.12 11.02 -8.50
CA LYS A 206 -23.78 12.45 -8.48
C LYS A 206 -22.44 12.77 -9.14
N TYR A 207 -21.46 11.85 -9.00
CA TYR A 207 -20.18 11.98 -9.69
C TYR A 207 -20.39 11.91 -11.22
N CYS A 208 -21.12 10.92 -11.71
CA CYS A 208 -21.44 10.78 -13.12
C CYS A 208 -22.22 11.99 -13.67
N GLU A 209 -23.23 12.46 -12.92
CA GLU A 209 -23.97 13.69 -13.27
C GLU A 209 -23.04 14.90 -13.41
N LYS A 210 -22.20 15.14 -12.40
CA LYS A 210 -21.25 16.26 -12.35
C LYS A 210 -20.21 16.22 -13.48
N THR A 211 -19.84 15.02 -13.91
CA THR A 211 -18.84 14.81 -14.99
C THR A 211 -19.47 14.62 -16.38
N GLY A 212 -20.79 14.75 -16.49
CA GLY A 212 -21.53 14.66 -17.76
C GLY A 212 -21.55 13.25 -18.35
N GLN A 213 -21.46 12.21 -17.51
CA GLN A 213 -21.48 10.81 -17.91
C GLN A 213 -22.88 10.20 -17.78
N GLU A 214 -23.06 9.01 -18.37
CA GLU A 214 -24.28 8.23 -18.16
C GLU A 214 -24.45 7.88 -16.68
N ILE A 215 -25.62 8.16 -16.12
CA ILE A 215 -25.88 7.93 -14.69
C ILE A 215 -26.32 6.48 -14.49
N PRO A 216 -25.68 5.69 -13.62
CA PRO A 216 -26.11 4.34 -13.32
C PRO A 216 -27.51 4.32 -12.67
N GLU A 217 -28.46 3.58 -13.24
CA GLU A 217 -29.83 3.47 -12.72
C GLU A 217 -29.97 2.34 -11.69
N THR A 218 -29.19 1.29 -11.85
CA THR A 218 -29.19 0.09 -11.00
C THR A 218 -27.84 -0.10 -10.31
N VAL A 219 -27.78 -1.06 -9.42
CA VAL A 219 -26.52 -1.52 -8.78
C VAL A 219 -25.66 -2.24 -9.81
#